data_1e297a60048a09bf1e7b01a6549de9ed
#
_entry.id   1e297a60048a09bf1e7b01a6549de9ed
#
_cell.length_a   1.000
_cell.length_b   1.000
_cell.length_c   1.000
_cell.angle_alpha   90.00
_cell.angle_beta   90.00
_cell.angle_gamma   90.00
#
_symmetry.space_group_name_H-M   'P 1'
#
loop_
_entity.id
_entity.type
_entity.pdbx_description
1 polymer ?
#
loop_
_entity_poly.entity_id
_entity_poly.type
_entity_poly.pdbx_seq_one_letter_code
_entity_poly.pdbx_strand_id
1 'polypeptide(L)'
;MKNDQQTYVPDPEVASRLLEWYGREGRDLPWRRTRDPYRIWISEVILQQTRVAQGMSYYHRFLELFLDVAALASAPEDLVLKCWQGLGYYSRARNLLAAARRIVETHGGVFPTDYADVRALPGVGDYTAAAIC
;
A
#
# COMPACT_ATOMS: atom_id res chain seq x y z
N MET A 1 -20.04 8.60 -13.75
CA MET A 1 -20.07 8.51 -13.10
C MET A 1 -19.68 8.52 -12.98
N LYS A 2 -19.31 8.64 -13.18
CA LYS A 2 -19.09 8.50 -12.67
C LYS A 2 -18.17 8.38 -12.61
N ASN A 3 -17.36 8.47 -12.69
CA ASN A 3 -16.65 8.19 -12.40
C ASN A 3 -15.75 8.18 -12.27
N ASP A 4 -15.16 8.27 -12.22
CA ASP A 4 -14.60 8.13 -11.75
C ASP A 4 -13.72 8.40 -11.74
N GLN A 5 -13.29 8.68 -11.83
CA GLN A 5 -12.85 8.70 -11.41
C GLN A 5 -12.35 9.00 -10.97
N GLN A 6 -12.04 9.26 -11.26
CA GLN A 6 -11.92 9.60 -10.62
C GLN A 6 -11.56 9.82 -9.83
N THR A 7 -10.24 10.66 -10.37
CA THR A 7 -10.75 10.63 -9.18
C THR A 7 -11.80 10.22 -9.36
N TYR A 8 -11.76 9.94 -9.42
CA TYR A 8 -13.05 9.53 -9.54
C TYR A 8 -14.00 10.44 -8.82
N VAL A 9 -15.07 10.75 -9.39
CA VAL A 9 -16.09 11.38 -8.62
C VAL A 9 -17.21 10.39 -8.52
N PRO A 10 -17.44 9.87 -7.36
CA PRO A 10 -18.51 8.94 -7.20
C PRO A 10 -19.83 9.69 -7.27
N ASP A 11 -20.85 8.98 -7.54
CA ASP A 11 -22.23 9.39 -7.29
C ASP A 11 -22.25 10.04 -5.89
N PRO A 12 -22.97 11.15 -5.70
CA PRO A 12 -23.03 11.78 -4.38
C PRO A 12 -23.50 10.86 -3.26
N GLU A 13 -24.37 9.93 -3.55
CA GLU A 13 -24.80 8.96 -2.56
C GLU A 13 -23.67 8.02 -2.16
N VAL A 14 -22.88 7.58 -3.15
CA VAL A 14 -21.73 6.72 -2.87
C VAL A 14 -20.68 7.49 -2.06
N ALA A 15 -20.42 8.73 -2.44
CA ALA A 15 -19.48 9.56 -1.71
C ALA A 15 -19.93 9.77 -0.26
N SER A 16 -21.21 10.01 -0.06
CA SER A 16 -21.80 10.17 1.27
C SER A 16 -21.64 8.90 2.09
N ARG A 17 -21.90 7.74 1.50
CA ARG A 17 -21.73 6.46 2.16
C ARG A 17 -20.29 6.19 2.54
N LEU A 18 -19.36 6.55 1.68
CA LEU A 18 -17.94 6.40 1.97
C LEU A 18 -17.53 7.28 3.13
N LEU A 19 -17.98 8.52 3.16
CA LEU A 19 -17.69 9.43 4.26
C LEU A 19 -18.29 8.95 5.56
N GLU A 20 -19.51 8.45 5.50
CA GLU A 20 -20.19 7.87 6.65
C GLU A 20 -19.43 6.66 7.17
N TRP A 21 -19.01 5.80 6.26
CA TRP A 21 -18.26 4.60 6.60
C TRP A 21 -16.93 4.97 7.25
N TYR A 22 -16.22 5.97 6.71
CA TYR A 22 -15.00 6.47 7.32
C TYR A 22 -15.26 7.04 8.72
N GLY A 23 -16.36 7.73 8.90
CA GLY A 23 -16.73 8.31 10.19
C GLY A 23 -17.03 7.26 11.25
N ARG A 24 -17.67 6.16 10.86
CA ARG A 24 -18.06 5.11 11.79
C ARG A 24 -16.98 4.04 11.91
N GLU A 25 -16.39 3.64 10.80
CA GLU A 25 -15.54 2.46 10.73
C GLU A 25 -14.17 2.71 10.13
N GLY A 26 -13.86 3.94 9.78
CA GLY A 26 -12.56 4.24 9.20
C GLY A 26 -11.41 3.84 10.10
N ARG A 27 -11.61 3.87 11.41
CA ARG A 27 -10.61 3.44 12.37
C ARG A 27 -10.42 1.94 12.36
N ASP A 28 -11.41 1.22 11.84
CA ASP A 28 -11.38 -0.23 11.81
C ASP A 28 -10.86 -0.78 10.49
N LEU A 29 -10.43 0.09 9.57
CA LEU A 29 -9.71 -0.35 8.40
C LEU A 29 -8.42 -1.03 8.85
N PRO A 30 -8.09 -2.19 8.29
CA PRO A 30 -6.92 -2.95 8.76
C PRO A 30 -5.64 -2.12 8.81
N TRP A 31 -5.39 -1.29 7.80
CA TRP A 31 -4.18 -0.47 7.75
C TRP A 31 -4.22 0.70 8.72
N ARG A 32 -5.39 1.07 9.23
CA ARG A 32 -5.50 2.17 10.18
C ARG A 32 -5.33 1.72 11.62
N ARG A 33 -5.47 0.44 11.88
CA ARG A 33 -5.28 -0.10 13.22
C ARG A 33 -3.84 -0.42 13.53
N THR A 34 -3.03 -0.53 12.50
CA THR A 34 -1.66 -0.99 12.68
C THR A 34 -0.71 0.19 12.80
N ARG A 35 0.37 -0.03 13.53
CA ARG A 35 1.52 0.87 13.55
C ARG A 35 2.73 0.22 12.92
N ASP A 36 2.55 -0.96 12.33
CA ASP A 36 3.60 -1.68 11.63
C ASP A 36 3.95 -0.91 10.34
N PRO A 37 5.15 -0.37 10.22
CA PRO A 37 5.53 0.41 9.04
C PRO A 37 5.42 -0.37 7.74
N TYR A 38 5.65 -1.68 7.77
CA TYR A 38 5.49 -2.52 6.57
C TYR A 38 4.05 -2.48 6.09
N ARG A 39 3.09 -2.70 7.00
CA ARG A 39 1.67 -2.71 6.64
C ARG A 39 1.19 -1.36 6.17
N ILE A 40 1.64 -0.30 6.83
CA ILE A 40 1.31 1.07 6.43
C ILE A 40 1.81 1.33 5.01
N TRP A 41 3.05 0.95 4.74
CA TRP A 41 3.67 1.12 3.42
C TRP A 41 2.88 0.40 2.33
N ILE A 42 2.54 -0.87 2.55
CA ILE A 42 1.77 -1.66 1.59
C ILE A 42 0.43 -0.98 1.32
N SER A 43 -0.27 -0.55 2.37
CA SER A 43 -1.57 0.11 2.19
C SER A 43 -1.44 1.41 1.41
N GLU A 44 -0.40 2.21 1.70
CA GLU A 44 -0.20 3.48 1.00
C GLU A 44 0.04 3.26 -0.49
N VAL A 45 0.83 2.27 -0.83
CA VAL A 45 1.13 2.00 -2.24
C VAL A 45 -0.09 1.42 -2.97
N ILE A 46 -0.81 0.51 -2.34
CA ILE A 46 -1.99 -0.08 -2.96
C ILE A 46 -3.08 0.98 -3.19
N LEU A 47 -3.24 1.89 -2.24
CA LEU A 47 -4.28 2.91 -2.34
C LEU A 47 -3.94 4.06 -3.27
N GLN A 48 -2.71 4.14 -3.77
CA GLN A 48 -2.38 5.11 -4.82
C GLN A 48 -3.19 4.76 -6.07
N GLN A 49 -4.07 5.67 -6.48
CA GLN A 49 -4.89 5.49 -7.68
C GLN A 49 -5.82 4.28 -7.63
N THR A 50 -6.18 3.84 -6.42
CA THR A 50 -7.05 2.69 -6.23
C THR A 50 -8.13 3.06 -5.20
N ARG A 51 -9.35 2.64 -5.45
CA ARG A 51 -10.44 2.86 -4.49
C ARG A 51 -10.25 1.96 -3.28
N VAL A 52 -10.71 2.43 -2.12
CA VAL A 52 -10.58 1.70 -0.87
C VAL A 52 -11.20 0.29 -0.95
N ALA A 53 -12.40 0.17 -1.51
CA ALA A 53 -13.06 -1.13 -1.59
C ALA A 53 -12.26 -2.14 -2.41
N GLN A 54 -11.71 -1.71 -3.54
CA GLN A 54 -10.89 -2.57 -4.38
C GLN A 54 -9.54 -2.82 -3.69
N GLY A 55 -8.94 -1.77 -3.14
CA GLY A 55 -7.64 -1.86 -2.48
C GLY A 55 -7.64 -2.79 -1.29
N MET A 56 -8.77 -2.86 -0.57
CA MET A 56 -8.87 -3.72 0.61
C MET A 56 -8.64 -5.20 0.27
N SER A 57 -9.24 -5.70 -0.80
CA SER A 57 -9.05 -7.09 -1.18
C SER A 57 -7.62 -7.38 -1.61
N TYR A 58 -6.97 -6.44 -2.31
CA TYR A 58 -5.57 -6.60 -2.69
C TYR A 58 -4.66 -6.53 -1.48
N TYR A 59 -4.95 -5.64 -0.55
CA TYR A 59 -4.19 -5.48 0.69
C TYR A 59 -4.19 -6.79 1.48
N HIS A 60 -5.34 -7.38 1.72
CA HIS A 60 -5.44 -8.63 2.46
C HIS A 60 -4.72 -9.77 1.76
N ARG A 61 -4.93 -9.90 0.46
CA ARG A 61 -4.29 -10.97 -0.32
C ARG A 61 -2.78 -10.81 -0.34
N PHE A 62 -2.31 -9.57 -0.49
CA PHE A 62 -0.88 -9.28 -0.53
C PHE A 62 -0.23 -9.65 0.80
N LEU A 63 -0.87 -9.30 1.91
CA LEU A 63 -0.33 -9.61 3.24
C LEU A 63 -0.41 -11.09 3.59
N GLU A 64 -1.36 -11.83 3.02
CA GLU A 64 -1.38 -13.28 3.20
C GLU A 64 -0.18 -13.95 2.55
N LEU A 65 0.23 -13.46 1.40
CA LEU A 65 1.35 -14.02 0.66
C LEU A 65 2.70 -13.48 1.14
N PHE A 66 2.73 -12.21 1.49
CA PHE A 66 3.97 -11.53 1.90
C PHE A 66 3.76 -10.90 3.27
N LEU A 67 3.92 -11.70 4.30
CA LEU A 67 3.59 -11.37 5.68
C LEU A 67 4.43 -10.23 6.23
N ASP A 68 5.66 -10.13 5.77
CA ASP A 68 6.60 -9.10 6.22
C ASP A 68 7.56 -8.73 5.09
N VAL A 69 8.44 -7.79 5.37
CA VAL A 69 9.37 -7.29 4.37
C VAL A 69 10.32 -8.39 3.86
N ALA A 70 10.71 -9.31 4.73
CA ALA A 70 11.61 -10.40 4.33
C ALA A 70 10.91 -11.36 3.37
N ALA A 71 9.66 -11.67 3.62
CA ALA A 71 8.86 -12.52 2.73
C ALA A 71 8.71 -11.87 1.36
N LEU A 72 8.44 -10.58 1.33
CA LEU A 72 8.32 -9.85 0.06
C LEU A 72 9.65 -9.83 -0.69
N ALA A 73 10.74 -9.54 0.01
CA ALA A 73 12.07 -9.45 -0.60
C ALA A 73 12.49 -10.78 -1.22
N SER A 74 12.06 -11.90 -0.65
CA SER A 74 12.40 -13.25 -1.13
C SER A 74 11.52 -13.70 -2.29
N ALA A 75 10.45 -12.98 -2.60
CA ALA A 75 9.50 -13.42 -3.60
C ALA A 75 10.04 -13.22 -5.01
N PRO A 76 9.71 -14.13 -5.94
CA PRO A 76 10.02 -13.89 -7.35
C PRO A 76 9.20 -12.72 -7.87
N GLU A 77 9.79 -11.96 -8.76
CA GLU A 77 9.11 -10.79 -9.32
C GLU A 77 7.79 -11.16 -10.00
N ASP A 78 7.76 -12.24 -10.74
CA ASP A 78 6.54 -12.70 -11.43
C ASP A 78 5.38 -12.90 -10.45
N LEU A 79 5.65 -13.44 -9.26
CA LEU A 79 4.61 -13.66 -8.26
C LEU A 79 4.08 -12.33 -7.73
N VAL A 80 4.96 -11.38 -7.47
CA VAL A 80 4.56 -10.05 -7.00
C VAL A 80 3.71 -9.34 -8.05
N LEU A 81 4.13 -9.41 -9.31
CA LEU A 81 3.38 -8.80 -10.41
C LEU A 81 2.01 -9.47 -10.58
N LYS A 82 1.95 -10.79 -10.42
CA LYS A 82 0.69 -11.52 -10.53
C LYS A 82 -0.29 -11.08 -9.44
N CYS A 83 0.19 -10.87 -8.23
CA CYS A 83 -0.65 -10.37 -7.14
C CYS A 83 -1.16 -8.96 -7.40
N TRP A 84 -0.48 -8.22 -8.26
CA TRP A 84 -0.84 -6.85 -8.61
C TRP A 84 -1.77 -6.77 -9.80
N GLN A 85 -2.04 -7.89 -10.44
CA GLN A 85 -2.83 -7.97 -11.67
C GLN A 85 -4.21 -7.35 -11.44
N GLY A 86 -4.61 -6.45 -12.31
CA GLY A 86 -5.87 -5.74 -12.18
C GLY A 86 -5.77 -4.36 -11.56
N LEU A 87 -4.68 -4.06 -10.83
CA LEU A 87 -4.48 -2.72 -10.26
C LEU A 87 -3.87 -1.74 -11.25
N GLY A 88 -3.10 -2.24 -12.20
CA GLY A 88 -2.39 -1.38 -13.15
C GLY A 88 -1.14 -0.74 -12.53
N TYR A 89 -0.44 0.04 -13.31
CA TYR A 89 0.76 0.77 -12.84
C TYR A 89 1.73 -0.18 -12.15
N TYR A 90 2.18 -1.18 -12.90
CA TYR A 90 3.02 -2.27 -12.37
C TYR A 90 4.38 -1.80 -11.83
N SER A 91 4.80 -0.59 -12.20
CA SER A 91 6.01 0.00 -11.64
C SER A 91 5.93 0.12 -10.12
N ARG A 92 4.72 0.29 -9.58
CA ARG A 92 4.51 0.32 -8.12
C ARG A 92 4.91 -1.01 -7.49
N ALA A 93 4.49 -2.12 -8.11
CA ALA A 93 4.83 -3.45 -7.60
C ALA A 93 6.33 -3.71 -7.69
N ARG A 94 6.96 -3.32 -8.78
CA ARG A 94 8.41 -3.47 -8.94
C ARG A 94 9.16 -2.65 -7.92
N ASN A 95 8.70 -1.43 -7.65
CA ASN A 95 9.33 -0.57 -6.65
C ASN A 95 9.17 -1.15 -5.24
N LEU A 96 8.01 -1.74 -4.94
CA LEU A 96 7.82 -2.43 -3.65
C LEU A 96 8.85 -3.53 -3.47
N LEU A 97 9.03 -4.35 -4.50
CA LEU A 97 9.98 -5.46 -4.43
C LEU A 97 11.41 -4.94 -4.30
N ALA A 98 11.77 -3.94 -5.08
CA ALA A 98 13.11 -3.35 -5.01
C ALA A 98 13.37 -2.73 -3.63
N ALA A 99 12.38 -2.04 -3.08
CA ALA A 99 12.51 -1.44 -1.75
C ALA A 99 12.62 -2.51 -0.67
N ALA A 100 11.83 -3.58 -0.77
CA ALA A 100 11.90 -4.67 0.20
C ALA A 100 13.28 -5.31 0.20
N ARG A 101 13.85 -5.52 -0.98
CA ARG A 101 15.19 -6.09 -1.10
C ARG A 101 16.25 -5.17 -0.52
N ARG A 102 16.09 -3.87 -0.72
CA ARG A 102 17.00 -2.89 -0.13
C ARG A 102 16.93 -2.90 1.40
N ILE A 103 15.73 -3.01 1.96
CA ILE A 103 15.54 -3.07 3.41
C ILE A 103 16.27 -4.29 3.98
N VAL A 104 16.16 -5.43 3.32
CA VAL A 104 16.85 -6.63 3.78
C VAL A 104 18.36 -6.45 3.67
N GLU A 105 18.86 -5.92 2.58
CA GLU A 105 20.29 -5.78 2.33
C GLU A 105 20.94 -4.69 3.19
N THR A 106 20.25 -3.57 3.37
CA THR A 106 20.84 -2.40 3.99
C THR A 106 20.43 -2.23 5.46
N HIS A 107 19.24 -2.69 5.80
CA HIS A 107 18.67 -2.50 7.15
C HIS A 107 18.43 -3.81 7.89
N GLY A 108 19.02 -4.90 7.41
CA GLY A 108 18.95 -6.20 8.08
C GLY A 108 17.56 -6.78 8.19
N GLY A 109 16.65 -6.38 7.30
CA GLY A 109 15.28 -6.88 7.32
C GLY A 109 14.36 -6.12 8.28
N VAL A 110 14.88 -5.11 8.96
CA VAL A 110 14.08 -4.26 9.86
C VAL A 110 13.68 -3.01 9.10
N PHE A 111 12.39 -2.75 9.03
CA PHE A 111 11.88 -1.58 8.31
C PHE A 111 12.42 -0.31 8.96
N PRO A 112 13.06 0.58 8.20
CA PRO A 112 13.63 1.80 8.78
C PRO A 112 12.52 2.73 9.27
N THR A 113 12.82 3.51 10.30
CA THR A 113 11.88 4.48 10.86
C THR A 113 12.34 5.91 10.69
N ASP A 114 13.60 6.10 10.29
CA ASP A 114 14.11 7.42 10.01
C ASP A 114 13.58 7.93 8.67
N TYR A 115 13.06 9.14 8.65
CA TYR A 115 12.42 9.70 7.45
C TYR A 115 13.34 9.66 6.23
N ALA A 116 14.60 10.02 6.42
CA ALA A 116 15.55 10.05 5.29
C ALA A 116 15.77 8.67 4.69
N ASP A 117 15.87 7.65 5.55
CA ASP A 117 16.05 6.27 5.09
C ASP A 117 14.81 5.75 4.37
N VAL A 118 13.63 6.06 4.89
CA VAL A 118 12.38 5.65 4.27
C VAL A 118 12.19 6.37 2.94
N ARG A 119 12.46 7.67 2.92
CA ARG A 119 12.31 8.48 1.70
C ARG A 119 13.26 8.02 0.59
N ALA A 120 14.40 7.44 0.94
CA ALA A 120 15.39 6.96 -0.02
C ALA A 120 15.00 5.64 -0.68
N LEU A 121 13.97 4.95 -0.18
CA LEU A 121 13.55 3.68 -0.76
C LEU A 121 12.93 3.87 -2.14
N PRO A 122 13.13 2.92 -3.06
CA PRO A 122 12.54 3.00 -4.39
C PRO A 122 11.03 3.22 -4.33
N GLY A 123 10.54 4.20 -5.07
CA GLY A 123 9.11 4.47 -5.18
C GLY A 123 8.49 5.19 -4.01
N VAL A 124 9.25 5.53 -2.97
CA VAL A 124 8.72 6.22 -1.80
C VAL A 124 8.88 7.73 -1.96
N GLY A 125 7.78 8.45 -1.98
CA GLY A 125 7.79 9.91 -2.02
C GLY A 125 7.62 10.50 -0.64
N ASP A 126 7.56 11.83 -0.57
CA ASP A 126 7.45 12.56 0.70
C ASP A 126 6.18 12.20 1.45
N TYR A 127 5.07 12.08 0.73
CA TYR A 127 3.78 11.78 1.34
C TYR A 127 3.79 10.38 1.98
N THR A 128 4.27 9.40 1.24
CA THR A 128 4.33 8.01 1.73
C THR A 128 5.30 7.89 2.91
N ALA A 129 6.45 8.55 2.82
CA ALA A 129 7.42 8.53 3.91
C ALA A 129 6.83 9.15 5.17
N ALA A 130 6.08 10.25 5.03
CA ALA A 130 5.43 10.89 6.17
C ALA A 130 4.36 9.99 6.79
N ALA A 131 3.63 9.24 5.97
CA ALA A 131 2.60 8.32 6.47
C ALA A 131 3.21 7.16 7.26
N ILE A 132 4.39 6.69 6.87
CA ILE A 132 5.08 5.58 7.52
C ILE A 132 5.75 6.03 8.81
N CYS A 133 6.38 7.18 8.78
CA CYS A 133 7.08 7.72 9.92
C CYS A 133 6.14 8.55 10.81
#